data_16024232ea9bdcc1dc094e9503cde9bf
#
_entry.id   16024232ea9bdcc1dc094e9503cde9bf
#
_cell.length_a   1.000
_cell.length_b   1.000
_cell.length_c   1.000
_cell.angle_alpha   90.00
_cell.angle_beta   90.00
_cell.angle_gamma   90.00
#
_symmetry.space_group_name_H-M   'P 1'
#
loop_
_entity.id
_entity.type
_entity.pdbx_description
1 polymer ?
#
loop_
_entity_poly.entity_id
_entity_poly.type
_entity_poly.pdbx_seq_one_letter_code
_entity_poly.pdbx_strand_id
1 'polypeptide(L)'
;MHFLGLSPLYLVSLSLLLQGVLGASPLYHICSTTQNYTSNGTYETNLNKLMASLSHRVPHSGFGHVSVGQEPNRVYGLGLCRGDVSSTDCKTCIANAKTQILQSCPNDKGAIVWYDYCLLKYSNDDFFGKIDTTNKVYMCNTQNVSDPATFNSKVRELLNQVATKAHHGSKMYATGQLVLDGSEKLYGLAQCTRDLSRANCKKCLDDAINDLPTSCDGKRGGRVVGGSCNIRYELYPFVSS
;
A
#
# COMPACT_ATOMS: atom_id res chain seq x y z
N MET A 1 -24.93 -17.18 -53.73
CA MET A 1 -24.38 -17.15 -52.34
C MET A 1 -23.51 -15.91 -52.20
N HIS A 2 -24.02 -14.86 -51.60
CA HIS A 2 -23.23 -13.64 -51.32
C HIS A 2 -22.63 -13.77 -49.95
N PHE A 3 -21.31 -13.93 -49.89
CA PHE A 3 -20.53 -13.78 -48.66
C PHE A 3 -20.42 -12.28 -48.39
N LEU A 4 -21.09 -11.79 -47.36
CA LEU A 4 -20.86 -10.47 -46.79
C LEU A 4 -19.52 -10.49 -46.04
N GLY A 5 -18.49 -9.97 -46.72
CA GLY A 5 -17.16 -9.74 -46.08
C GLY A 5 -17.29 -8.67 -45.04
N LEU A 6 -17.16 -9.05 -43.74
CA LEU A 6 -16.99 -8.11 -42.67
C LEU A 6 -15.73 -7.31 -42.88
N SER A 7 -15.86 -5.98 -42.98
CA SER A 7 -14.73 -5.05 -43.20
C SER A 7 -13.67 -5.20 -42.13
N PRO A 8 -12.36 -5.21 -42.47
CA PRO A 8 -11.27 -5.29 -41.51
C PRO A 8 -11.26 -4.16 -40.46
N LEU A 9 -11.94 -3.06 -40.73
CA LEU A 9 -12.15 -1.97 -39.79
C LEU A 9 -12.96 -2.38 -38.56
N TYR A 10 -13.89 -3.32 -38.66
CA TYR A 10 -14.67 -3.81 -37.51
C TYR A 10 -13.85 -4.73 -36.60
N LEU A 11 -12.87 -5.46 -37.11
CA LEU A 11 -11.99 -6.31 -36.33
C LEU A 11 -10.96 -5.48 -35.54
N VAL A 12 -10.50 -4.35 -36.10
CA VAL A 12 -9.55 -3.44 -35.39
C VAL A 12 -10.29 -2.68 -34.26
N SER A 13 -11.52 -2.25 -34.45
CA SER A 13 -12.31 -1.57 -33.41
C SER A 13 -12.66 -2.50 -32.24
N LEU A 14 -12.91 -3.78 -32.52
CA LEU A 14 -13.22 -4.77 -31.48
C LEU A 14 -11.96 -5.14 -30.63
N SER A 15 -10.77 -5.14 -31.24
CA SER A 15 -9.52 -5.40 -30.51
C SER A 15 -9.10 -4.23 -29.60
N LEU A 16 -9.46 -2.99 -29.95
CA LEU A 16 -9.22 -1.81 -29.12
C LEU A 16 -10.14 -1.75 -27.88
N LEU A 17 -11.32 -2.37 -27.94
CA LEU A 17 -12.25 -2.44 -26.80
C LEU A 17 -11.86 -3.51 -25.75
N LEU A 18 -10.95 -4.44 -26.08
CA LEU A 18 -10.43 -5.44 -25.14
C LEU A 18 -9.19 -4.96 -24.33
N GLN A 19 -8.71 -3.73 -24.54
CA GLN A 19 -7.69 -3.12 -23.67
C GLN A 19 -8.29 -2.55 -22.37
N GLY A 20 -9.50 -2.96 -22.02
CA GLY A 20 -10.18 -2.60 -20.80
C GLY A 20 -9.63 -3.32 -19.58
N VAL A 21 -9.02 -2.54 -18.71
CA VAL A 21 -8.92 -2.80 -17.27
C VAL A 21 -8.00 -3.97 -16.87
N LEU A 22 -6.74 -3.88 -17.20
CA LEU A 22 -5.72 -4.45 -16.33
C LEU A 22 -5.66 -3.53 -15.08
N GLY A 23 -6.48 -3.83 -14.08
CA GLY A 23 -6.38 -3.19 -12.76
C GLY A 23 -4.94 -3.27 -12.29
N ALA A 24 -4.44 -2.22 -11.62
CA ALA A 24 -3.10 -2.25 -11.05
C ALA A 24 -2.92 -3.53 -10.22
N SER A 25 -1.83 -4.27 -10.44
CA SER A 25 -1.52 -5.47 -9.66
C SER A 25 -1.13 -5.08 -8.24
N PRO A 26 -1.45 -5.90 -7.22
CA PRO A 26 -0.97 -5.67 -5.88
C PRO A 26 0.55 -5.75 -5.84
N LEU A 27 1.18 -4.97 -4.98
CA LEU A 27 2.60 -5.10 -4.68
C LEU A 27 2.88 -6.42 -3.97
N TYR A 28 2.05 -6.74 -2.98
CA TYR A 28 2.11 -7.96 -2.20
C TYR A 28 0.83 -8.16 -1.40
N HIS A 29 0.61 -9.38 -0.90
CA HIS A 29 -0.41 -9.67 0.11
C HIS A 29 0.10 -10.72 1.09
N ILE A 30 -0.45 -10.71 2.31
CA ILE A 30 -0.19 -11.70 3.34
C ILE A 30 -1.53 -12.14 3.90
N CYS A 31 -1.74 -13.45 3.94
CA CYS A 31 -2.91 -14.08 4.55
C CYS A 31 -2.53 -14.62 5.94
N SER A 32 -3.43 -14.50 6.90
CA SER A 32 -3.23 -15.09 8.23
C SER A 32 -3.54 -16.60 8.14
N THR A 33 -2.52 -17.43 8.32
CA THR A 33 -2.66 -18.89 8.25
C THR A 33 -3.07 -19.53 9.58
N THR A 34 -3.27 -18.74 10.63
CA THR A 34 -3.47 -19.27 12.00
C THR A 34 -4.93 -19.58 12.32
N GLN A 35 -5.89 -18.91 11.69
CA GLN A 35 -7.31 -19.06 11.97
C GLN A 35 -8.16 -18.84 10.72
N ASN A 36 -9.10 -19.78 10.48
CA ASN A 36 -10.07 -19.70 9.40
C ASN A 36 -11.49 -19.47 9.96
N TYR A 37 -12.35 -18.86 9.16
CA TYR A 37 -13.78 -18.77 9.45
C TYR A 37 -14.57 -19.74 8.55
N THR A 38 -15.77 -20.08 9.00
CA THR A 38 -16.70 -20.90 8.21
C THR A 38 -17.43 -20.04 7.19
N SER A 39 -17.43 -20.45 5.92
CA SER A 39 -18.18 -19.78 4.84
C SER A 39 -19.67 -19.68 5.20
N ASN A 40 -20.29 -18.57 4.80
CA ASN A 40 -21.67 -18.20 5.14
C ASN A 40 -21.92 -18.02 6.66
N GLY A 41 -20.86 -17.89 7.45
CA GLY A 41 -20.92 -17.68 8.88
C GLY A 41 -21.03 -16.20 9.29
N THR A 42 -21.15 -15.99 10.60
CA THR A 42 -21.25 -14.64 11.19
C THR A 42 -20.01 -13.79 10.92
N TYR A 43 -18.81 -14.40 10.98
CA TYR A 43 -17.55 -13.69 10.69
C TYR A 43 -17.53 -13.14 9.27
N GLU A 44 -17.87 -13.95 8.27
CA GLU A 44 -17.92 -13.52 6.87
C GLU A 44 -18.95 -12.40 6.66
N THR A 45 -20.13 -12.52 7.28
CA THR A 45 -21.14 -11.46 7.25
C THR A 45 -20.60 -10.15 7.81
N ASN A 46 -19.86 -10.19 8.92
CA ASN A 46 -19.23 -9.01 9.53
C ASN A 46 -18.08 -8.47 8.66
N LEU A 47 -17.25 -9.34 8.08
CA LEU A 47 -16.19 -8.97 7.14
C LEU A 47 -16.76 -8.24 5.90
N ASN A 48 -17.83 -8.74 5.33
CA ASN A 48 -18.49 -8.11 4.19
C ASN A 48 -19.04 -6.70 4.53
N LYS A 49 -19.64 -6.54 5.72
CA LYS A 49 -20.09 -5.23 6.23
C LYS A 49 -18.90 -4.28 6.47
N LEU A 50 -17.81 -4.80 7.02
CA LEU A 50 -16.57 -4.05 7.24
C LEU A 50 -15.99 -3.56 5.90
N MET A 51 -15.87 -4.43 4.91
CA MET A 51 -15.36 -4.09 3.58
C MET A 51 -16.23 -3.05 2.87
N ALA A 52 -17.56 -3.13 2.98
CA ALA A 52 -18.48 -2.12 2.47
C ALA A 52 -18.26 -0.75 3.15
N SER A 53 -18.12 -0.75 4.49
CA SER A 53 -17.87 0.47 5.27
C SER A 53 -16.54 1.13 4.89
N LEU A 54 -15.45 0.36 4.76
CA LEU A 54 -14.13 0.87 4.36
C LEU A 54 -14.17 1.42 2.93
N SER A 55 -14.81 0.70 1.99
CA SER A 55 -14.95 1.15 0.60
C SER A 55 -15.69 2.49 0.47
N HIS A 56 -16.60 2.78 1.39
CA HIS A 56 -17.30 4.06 1.45
C HIS A 56 -16.47 5.15 2.13
N ARG A 57 -15.86 4.87 3.29
CA ARG A 57 -15.22 5.90 4.15
C ARG A 57 -13.84 6.32 3.65
N VAL A 58 -13.01 5.35 3.25
CA VAL A 58 -11.60 5.61 2.94
C VAL A 58 -11.40 6.64 1.82
N PRO A 59 -12.15 6.62 0.69
CA PRO A 59 -11.94 7.58 -0.39
C PRO A 59 -12.14 9.04 -0.01
N HIS A 60 -13.00 9.33 0.98
CA HIS A 60 -13.30 10.72 1.36
C HIS A 60 -12.13 11.43 2.06
N SER A 61 -11.38 10.70 2.88
CA SER A 61 -10.28 11.28 3.67
C SER A 61 -8.92 10.63 3.41
N GLY A 62 -8.88 9.60 2.55
CA GLY A 62 -7.70 8.77 2.30
C GLY A 62 -7.39 7.79 3.43
N PHE A 63 -8.25 7.69 4.47
CA PHE A 63 -8.08 6.76 5.58
C PHE A 63 -9.40 6.43 6.26
N GLY A 64 -9.52 5.22 6.74
CA GLY A 64 -10.62 4.78 7.58
C GLY A 64 -10.26 3.52 8.33
N HIS A 65 -10.74 3.41 9.57
CA HIS A 65 -10.72 2.18 10.34
C HIS A 65 -12.09 1.95 10.95
N VAL A 66 -12.45 0.70 11.14
CA VAL A 66 -13.75 0.30 11.69
C VAL A 66 -13.68 -1.11 12.25
N SER A 67 -14.47 -1.41 13.26
CA SER A 67 -14.73 -2.77 13.72
C SER A 67 -16.21 -3.10 13.57
N VAL A 68 -16.53 -4.36 13.27
CA VAL A 68 -17.89 -4.86 13.06
C VAL A 68 -18.11 -6.16 13.81
N GLY A 69 -19.26 -6.30 14.46
CA GLY A 69 -19.65 -7.49 15.20
C GLY A 69 -19.22 -7.50 16.65
N GLN A 70 -19.39 -8.65 17.29
CA GLN A 70 -19.01 -8.95 18.68
C GLN A 70 -18.16 -10.21 18.72
N GLU A 71 -17.35 -10.37 19.78
CA GLU A 71 -16.59 -11.59 19.99
C GLU A 71 -17.50 -12.84 20.01
N PRO A 72 -17.08 -13.98 19.45
CA PRO A 72 -15.78 -14.23 18.82
C PRO A 72 -15.73 -13.94 17.29
N ASN A 73 -16.74 -13.25 16.74
CA ASN A 73 -16.89 -12.97 15.32
C ASN A 73 -16.65 -11.49 14.95
N ARG A 74 -16.00 -10.73 15.85
CA ARG A 74 -15.63 -9.36 15.59
C ARG A 74 -14.53 -9.29 14.53
N VAL A 75 -14.64 -8.32 13.63
CA VAL A 75 -13.63 -8.04 12.61
C VAL A 75 -13.20 -6.59 12.74
N TYR A 76 -11.90 -6.36 12.79
CA TYR A 76 -11.25 -5.05 12.75
C TYR A 76 -10.67 -4.83 11.37
N GLY A 77 -10.73 -3.63 10.84
CA GLY A 77 -10.15 -3.35 9.54
C GLY A 77 -9.81 -1.89 9.34
N LEU A 78 -8.82 -1.64 8.52
CA LEU A 78 -8.42 -0.32 8.07
C LEU A 78 -8.08 -0.29 6.58
N GLY A 79 -8.29 0.88 5.98
CA GLY A 79 -7.82 1.21 4.65
C GLY A 79 -7.08 2.54 4.67
N LEU A 80 -6.01 2.63 3.91
CA LEU A 80 -5.19 3.83 3.77
C LEU A 80 -4.85 4.04 2.30
N CYS A 81 -5.08 5.24 1.78
CA CYS A 81 -4.55 5.66 0.48
C CYS A 81 -3.27 6.49 0.66
N ARG A 82 -2.37 6.42 -0.29
CA ARG A 82 -1.15 7.25 -0.32
C ARG A 82 -1.55 8.73 -0.31
N GLY A 83 -0.83 9.55 0.44
CA GLY A 83 -1.27 10.90 0.78
C GLY A 83 -1.42 11.91 -0.36
N ASP A 84 -0.84 11.62 -1.55
CA ASP A 84 -0.94 12.39 -2.79
C ASP A 84 -2.04 11.90 -3.75
N VAL A 85 -2.66 10.74 -3.47
CA VAL A 85 -3.63 10.13 -4.37
C VAL A 85 -4.98 10.84 -4.28
N SER A 86 -5.63 11.05 -5.44
CA SER A 86 -6.97 11.62 -5.53
C SER A 86 -8.03 10.72 -4.88
N SER A 87 -9.18 11.30 -4.50
CA SER A 87 -10.29 10.50 -3.94
C SER A 87 -10.83 9.47 -4.95
N THR A 88 -10.78 9.78 -6.25
CA THR A 88 -11.18 8.86 -7.33
C THR A 88 -10.23 7.68 -7.44
N ASP A 89 -8.92 7.93 -7.47
CA ASP A 89 -7.91 6.87 -7.54
C ASP A 89 -7.87 6.05 -6.25
N CYS A 90 -8.05 6.71 -5.11
CA CYS A 90 -8.21 6.05 -3.81
C CYS A 90 -9.40 5.09 -3.83
N LYS A 91 -10.56 5.52 -4.34
CA LYS A 91 -11.76 4.67 -4.46
C LYS A 91 -11.50 3.45 -5.33
N THR A 92 -10.86 3.64 -6.48
CA THR A 92 -10.50 2.56 -7.40
C THR A 92 -9.53 1.58 -6.74
N CYS A 93 -8.47 2.09 -6.07
CA CYS A 93 -7.49 1.27 -5.39
C CYS A 93 -8.11 0.42 -4.27
N ILE A 94 -8.94 1.01 -3.42
CA ILE A 94 -9.63 0.30 -2.32
C ILE A 94 -10.60 -0.77 -2.86
N ALA A 95 -11.29 -0.50 -3.97
CA ALA A 95 -12.17 -1.49 -4.60
C ALA A 95 -11.37 -2.70 -5.12
N ASN A 96 -10.24 -2.46 -5.79
CA ASN A 96 -9.34 -3.50 -6.26
C ASN A 96 -8.72 -4.28 -5.08
N ALA A 97 -8.26 -3.57 -4.05
CA ALA A 97 -7.71 -4.17 -2.84
C ALA A 97 -8.71 -5.07 -2.12
N LYS A 98 -9.98 -4.65 -2.01
CA LYS A 98 -11.06 -5.48 -1.47
C LYS A 98 -11.25 -6.76 -2.26
N THR A 99 -11.34 -6.67 -3.58
CA THR A 99 -11.51 -7.86 -4.44
C THR A 99 -10.32 -8.80 -4.31
N GLN A 100 -9.11 -8.26 -4.40
CA GLN A 100 -7.87 -9.04 -4.34
C GLN A 100 -7.71 -9.77 -3.00
N ILE A 101 -7.90 -9.07 -1.88
CA ILE A 101 -7.66 -9.66 -0.56
C ILE A 101 -8.64 -10.80 -0.25
N LEU A 102 -9.92 -10.67 -0.65
CA LEU A 102 -10.92 -11.72 -0.46
C LEU A 102 -10.70 -12.92 -1.38
N GLN A 103 -10.15 -12.71 -2.58
CA GLN A 103 -9.81 -13.78 -3.51
C GLN A 103 -8.53 -14.52 -3.13
N SER A 104 -7.51 -13.80 -2.67
CA SER A 104 -6.20 -14.38 -2.34
C SER A 104 -6.16 -15.05 -0.98
N CYS A 105 -6.99 -14.59 -0.02
CA CYS A 105 -7.03 -15.09 1.35
C CYS A 105 -8.45 -15.60 1.69
N PRO A 106 -8.93 -16.65 1.00
CA PRO A 106 -10.28 -17.18 1.23
C PRO A 106 -10.37 -17.82 2.62
N ASN A 107 -11.42 -17.43 3.36
CA ASN A 107 -11.73 -17.91 4.70
C ASN A 107 -10.72 -17.55 5.82
N ASP A 108 -9.69 -16.76 5.55
CA ASP A 108 -8.75 -16.33 6.57
C ASP A 108 -9.34 -15.24 7.48
N LYS A 109 -9.11 -15.34 8.79
CA LYS A 109 -9.57 -14.33 9.76
C LYS A 109 -8.71 -13.06 9.81
N GLY A 110 -7.66 -12.99 9.01
CA GLY A 110 -6.84 -11.82 8.87
C GLY A 110 -6.09 -11.80 7.55
N ALA A 111 -5.95 -10.64 6.96
CA ALA A 111 -5.15 -10.45 5.77
C ALA A 111 -4.76 -8.97 5.58
N ILE A 112 -3.72 -8.77 4.79
CA ILE A 112 -3.26 -7.46 4.37
C ILE A 112 -2.85 -7.50 2.90
N VAL A 113 -3.19 -6.46 2.14
CA VAL A 113 -2.78 -6.27 0.74
C VAL A 113 -2.25 -4.85 0.55
N TRP A 114 -1.13 -4.74 -0.15
CA TRP A 114 -0.51 -3.48 -0.53
C TRP A 114 -0.59 -3.27 -2.02
N TYR A 115 -1.03 -2.09 -2.40
CA TYR A 115 -0.93 -1.53 -3.74
C TYR A 115 0.00 -0.31 -3.72
N ASP A 116 0.37 0.19 -4.88
CA ASP A 116 1.16 1.42 -4.93
C ASP A 116 0.41 2.63 -4.35
N TYR A 117 -0.90 2.66 -4.50
CA TYR A 117 -1.76 3.76 -4.09
C TYR A 117 -2.56 3.51 -2.80
N CYS A 118 -2.64 2.29 -2.31
CA CYS A 118 -3.38 2.01 -1.08
C CYS A 118 -2.94 0.73 -0.37
N LEU A 119 -3.37 0.62 0.88
CA LEU A 119 -3.28 -0.55 1.74
C LEU A 119 -4.68 -0.86 2.27
N LEU A 120 -5.02 -2.15 2.33
CA LEU A 120 -6.21 -2.67 3.00
C LEU A 120 -5.82 -3.82 3.91
N LYS A 121 -6.29 -3.78 5.17
CA LYS A 121 -5.99 -4.78 6.21
C LYS A 121 -7.23 -5.10 7.02
N TYR A 122 -7.40 -6.37 7.40
CA TYR A 122 -8.37 -6.80 8.40
C TYR A 122 -7.81 -7.90 9.29
N SER A 123 -8.37 -8.06 10.48
CA SER A 123 -8.02 -9.11 11.45
C SER A 123 -9.19 -9.36 12.41
N ASN A 124 -9.19 -10.54 13.05
CA ASN A 124 -10.02 -10.81 14.23
C ASN A 124 -9.42 -10.20 15.51
N ASP A 125 -8.14 -9.85 15.52
CA ASP A 125 -7.48 -9.20 16.63
C ASP A 125 -7.51 -7.69 16.50
N ASP A 126 -7.69 -6.98 17.62
CA ASP A 126 -7.61 -5.52 17.66
C ASP A 126 -6.16 -5.07 17.51
N PHE A 127 -5.84 -4.54 16.33
CA PHE A 127 -4.51 -3.99 16.00
C PHE A 127 -4.45 -2.46 15.98
N PHE A 128 -5.56 -1.76 16.25
CA PHE A 128 -5.61 -0.30 16.17
C PHE A 128 -4.64 0.35 17.16
N GLY A 129 -3.91 1.35 16.68
CA GLY A 129 -2.91 2.09 17.44
C GLY A 129 -1.63 1.32 17.77
N LYS A 130 -1.50 0.08 17.33
CA LYS A 130 -0.33 -0.78 17.56
C LYS A 130 0.53 -0.85 16.31
N ILE A 131 1.87 -0.81 16.48
CA ILE A 131 2.79 -1.02 15.37
C ILE A 131 2.77 -2.49 14.97
N ASP A 132 2.48 -2.75 13.69
CA ASP A 132 2.62 -4.08 13.11
C ASP A 132 4.10 -4.37 12.83
N THR A 133 4.69 -5.23 13.63
CA THR A 133 6.11 -5.60 13.53
C THR A 133 6.35 -6.84 12.68
N THR A 134 5.29 -7.55 12.28
CA THR A 134 5.37 -8.85 11.60
C THR A 134 5.13 -8.76 10.10
N ASN A 135 4.14 -7.96 9.68
CA ASN A 135 3.79 -7.84 8.26
C ASN A 135 4.65 -6.75 7.61
N LYS A 136 5.81 -7.14 7.08
CA LYS A 136 6.77 -6.24 6.43
C LYS A 136 7.35 -6.90 5.18
N VAL A 137 7.40 -6.16 4.07
CA VAL A 137 7.95 -6.61 2.79
C VAL A 137 8.97 -5.58 2.29
N TYR A 138 10.11 -6.08 1.79
CA TYR A 138 11.18 -5.27 1.22
C TYR A 138 11.19 -5.45 -0.28
N MET A 139 11.24 -4.33 -1.01
CA MET A 139 11.30 -4.32 -2.47
C MET A 139 12.45 -3.41 -2.88
N CYS A 140 13.45 -3.99 -3.53
CA CYS A 140 14.66 -3.27 -3.92
C CYS A 140 14.81 -3.27 -5.45
N ASN A 141 15.29 -2.17 -6.00
CA ASN A 141 15.67 -2.09 -7.41
C ASN A 141 16.75 -3.14 -7.70
N THR A 142 16.74 -3.73 -8.88
CA THR A 142 17.74 -4.71 -9.30
C THR A 142 19.11 -4.09 -9.57
N GLN A 143 19.16 -2.79 -9.92
CA GLN A 143 20.37 -2.05 -10.26
C GLN A 143 21.07 -1.49 -9.02
N ASN A 144 22.39 -1.56 -9.02
CA ASN A 144 23.23 -0.97 -7.97
C ASN A 144 23.71 0.43 -8.36
N VAL A 145 24.08 1.23 -7.37
CA VAL A 145 24.85 2.47 -7.54
C VAL A 145 26.35 2.18 -7.53
N SER A 146 27.15 3.12 -8.06
CA SER A 146 28.61 2.98 -8.10
C SER A 146 29.29 3.18 -6.74
N ASP A 147 28.74 4.05 -5.88
CA ASP A 147 29.20 4.32 -4.52
C ASP A 147 28.10 4.07 -3.50
N PRO A 148 27.95 2.81 -3.02
CA PRO A 148 26.92 2.45 -2.05
C PRO A 148 27.01 3.23 -0.74
N ALA A 149 28.21 3.49 -0.23
CA ALA A 149 28.40 4.11 1.09
C ALA A 149 27.86 5.55 1.12
N THR A 150 28.28 6.37 0.14
CA THR A 150 27.80 7.75 0.01
C THR A 150 26.32 7.77 -0.30
N PHE A 151 25.84 6.93 -1.21
CA PHE A 151 24.45 6.87 -1.61
C PHE A 151 23.51 6.49 -0.44
N ASN A 152 23.84 5.43 0.29
CA ASN A 152 23.05 5.00 1.47
C ASN A 152 22.97 6.09 2.54
N SER A 153 24.06 6.86 2.73
CA SER A 153 24.06 8.02 3.64
C SER A 153 23.04 9.08 3.19
N LYS A 154 22.96 9.38 1.87
CA LYS A 154 22.00 10.31 1.29
C LYS A 154 20.56 9.79 1.35
N VAL A 155 20.34 8.49 1.12
CA VAL A 155 19.03 7.84 1.31
C VAL A 155 18.57 7.99 2.76
N ARG A 156 19.43 7.69 3.73
CA ARG A 156 19.11 7.83 5.15
C ARG A 156 18.83 9.29 5.53
N GLU A 157 19.62 10.23 5.04
CA GLU A 157 19.40 11.67 5.23
C GLU A 157 17.99 12.08 4.78
N LEU A 158 17.63 11.77 3.52
CA LEU A 158 16.34 12.12 2.94
C LEU A 158 15.18 11.45 3.67
N LEU A 159 15.28 10.14 3.93
CA LEU A 159 14.21 9.39 4.59
C LEU A 159 13.97 9.86 6.03
N ASN A 160 15.01 10.24 6.77
CA ASN A 160 14.86 10.84 8.10
C ASN A 160 14.14 12.20 8.04
N GLN A 161 14.45 13.03 7.03
CA GLN A 161 13.76 14.30 6.82
C GLN A 161 12.26 14.09 6.52
N VAL A 162 11.91 13.17 5.61
CA VAL A 162 10.50 12.91 5.27
C VAL A 162 9.77 12.19 6.39
N ALA A 163 10.42 11.29 7.14
CA ALA A 163 9.84 10.65 8.33
C ALA A 163 9.50 11.68 9.42
N THR A 164 10.38 12.65 9.64
CA THR A 164 10.14 13.76 10.57
C THR A 164 8.95 14.61 10.14
N LYS A 165 8.83 14.94 8.86
CA LYS A 165 7.68 15.68 8.32
C LYS A 165 6.39 14.86 8.41
N ALA A 166 6.45 13.56 8.09
CA ALA A 166 5.27 12.69 8.05
C ALA A 166 4.61 12.55 9.42
N HIS A 167 5.35 12.24 10.49
CA HIS A 167 4.75 12.01 11.81
C HIS A 167 4.16 13.26 12.46
N HIS A 168 4.57 14.45 12.02
CA HIS A 168 3.97 15.72 12.44
C HIS A 168 2.74 16.10 11.60
N GLY A 169 2.68 15.67 10.35
CA GLY A 169 1.60 16.02 9.43
C GLY A 169 0.26 15.36 9.78
N SER A 170 -0.86 16.03 9.47
CA SER A 170 -2.22 15.52 9.73
C SER A 170 -2.54 14.25 8.93
N LYS A 171 -1.95 14.09 7.76
CA LYS A 171 -2.09 12.88 6.93
C LYS A 171 -1.08 11.79 7.28
N MET A 172 -0.17 12.03 8.24
CA MET A 172 0.98 11.15 8.54
C MET A 172 1.73 10.71 7.27
N TYR A 173 1.88 11.64 6.33
CA TYR A 173 2.47 11.45 5.01
C TYR A 173 3.37 12.63 4.69
N ALA A 174 4.52 12.34 4.10
CA ALA A 174 5.40 13.35 3.53
C ALA A 174 6.22 12.77 2.38
N THR A 175 6.62 13.67 1.49
CA THR A 175 7.59 13.45 0.42
C THR A 175 8.70 14.46 0.51
N GLY A 176 9.81 14.15 -0.13
CA GLY A 176 10.96 15.06 -0.25
C GLY A 176 11.86 14.64 -1.39
N GLN A 177 12.79 15.53 -1.70
CA GLN A 177 13.84 15.27 -2.68
C GLN A 177 15.17 15.83 -2.17
N LEU A 178 16.25 15.21 -2.60
CA LEU A 178 17.62 15.63 -2.34
C LEU A 178 18.39 15.64 -3.66
N VAL A 179 19.18 16.67 -3.92
CA VAL A 179 20.12 16.69 -5.05
C VAL A 179 21.33 15.85 -4.65
N LEU A 180 21.73 14.91 -5.49
CA LEU A 180 22.91 14.06 -5.27
C LEU A 180 24.14 14.74 -5.89
N ASP A 181 24.26 14.62 -7.21
CA ASP A 181 25.32 15.23 -7.99
C ASP A 181 24.77 15.77 -9.30
N GLY A 182 25.19 16.98 -9.71
CA GLY A 182 24.75 17.62 -10.95
C GLY A 182 23.22 17.77 -11.00
N SER A 183 22.58 17.03 -11.91
CA SER A 183 21.12 17.04 -12.10
C SER A 183 20.40 15.85 -11.45
N GLU A 184 21.13 14.86 -10.93
CA GLU A 184 20.53 13.63 -10.36
C GLU A 184 19.87 13.95 -9.02
N LYS A 185 18.65 13.48 -8.85
CA LYS A 185 17.85 13.69 -7.64
C LYS A 185 17.42 12.37 -7.04
N LEU A 186 17.44 12.34 -5.73
CA LEU A 186 16.84 11.29 -4.92
C LEU A 186 15.47 11.76 -4.43
N TYR A 187 14.45 10.92 -4.60
CA TYR A 187 13.07 11.17 -4.17
C TYR A 187 12.72 10.23 -3.03
N GLY A 188 12.06 10.75 -2.01
CA GLY A 188 11.69 9.99 -0.81
C GLY A 188 10.23 10.18 -0.42
N LEU A 189 9.66 9.14 0.19
CA LEU A 189 8.31 9.12 0.74
C LEU A 189 8.33 8.38 2.09
N ALA A 190 7.54 8.89 3.03
CA ALA A 190 7.22 8.22 4.29
C ALA A 190 5.73 8.40 4.59
N GLN A 191 5.08 7.33 5.04
CA GLN A 191 3.67 7.35 5.44
C GLN A 191 3.39 6.34 6.54
N CYS A 192 2.52 6.71 7.50
CA CYS A 192 1.97 5.81 8.51
C CYS A 192 0.46 5.65 8.36
N THR A 193 -0.08 4.56 8.89
CA THR A 193 -1.52 4.44 9.14
C THR A 193 -1.95 5.41 10.24
N ARG A 194 -3.10 6.06 10.05
CA ARG A 194 -3.49 7.20 10.90
C ARG A 194 -4.22 6.82 12.19
N ASP A 195 -4.28 5.54 12.51
CA ASP A 195 -4.66 5.01 13.82
C ASP A 195 -3.51 5.09 14.82
N LEU A 196 -2.25 5.16 14.34
CA LEU A 196 -1.08 5.29 15.20
C LEU A 196 -1.01 6.65 15.89
N SER A 197 -0.41 6.67 17.08
CA SER A 197 0.09 7.90 17.68
C SER A 197 1.28 8.45 16.87
N ARG A 198 1.56 9.75 17.00
CA ARG A 198 2.74 10.37 16.37
C ARG A 198 4.04 9.67 16.77
N ALA A 199 4.18 9.29 18.04
CA ALA A 199 5.34 8.57 18.55
C ALA A 199 5.49 7.18 17.91
N ASN A 200 4.38 6.43 17.80
CA ASN A 200 4.38 5.11 17.16
C ASN A 200 4.64 5.22 15.65
N CYS A 201 4.11 6.24 14.98
CA CYS A 201 4.44 6.52 13.57
C CYS A 201 5.94 6.77 13.40
N LYS A 202 6.54 7.67 14.20
CA LYS A 202 7.98 7.94 14.15
C LYS A 202 8.80 6.67 14.37
N LYS A 203 8.45 5.89 15.40
CA LYS A 203 9.15 4.64 15.71
C LYS A 203 9.05 3.64 14.53
N CYS A 204 7.86 3.45 13.95
CA CYS A 204 7.66 2.56 12.80
C CYS A 204 8.53 2.98 11.60
N LEU A 205 8.58 4.28 11.30
CA LEU A 205 9.38 4.81 10.20
C LEU A 205 10.88 4.66 10.46
N ASP A 206 11.34 4.93 11.69
CA ASP A 206 12.74 4.75 12.07
C ASP A 206 13.17 3.28 11.96
N ASP A 207 12.35 2.36 12.44
CA ASP A 207 12.60 0.92 12.32
C ASP A 207 12.71 0.52 10.84
N ALA A 208 11.81 1.01 9.98
CA ALA A 208 11.85 0.74 8.53
C ALA A 208 13.09 1.33 7.84
N ILE A 209 13.54 2.53 8.22
CA ILE A 209 14.76 3.16 7.70
C ILE A 209 16.00 2.38 8.13
N ASN A 210 16.03 1.88 9.37
CA ASN A 210 17.14 1.09 9.88
C ASN A 210 17.26 -0.29 9.22
N ASP A 211 16.17 -0.85 8.68
CA ASP A 211 16.18 -2.13 7.98
C ASP A 211 16.74 -2.03 6.54
N LEU A 212 16.73 -0.83 5.91
CA LEU A 212 17.13 -0.64 4.52
C LEU A 212 18.55 -1.10 4.20
N PRO A 213 19.59 -0.80 5.02
CA PRO A 213 20.96 -1.23 4.73
C PRO A 213 21.12 -2.74 4.65
N THR A 214 20.29 -3.49 5.39
CA THR A 214 20.32 -4.96 5.37
C THR A 214 19.61 -5.53 4.14
N SER A 215 18.56 -4.84 3.66
CA SER A 215 17.66 -5.37 2.63
C SER A 215 17.96 -4.81 1.23
N CYS A 216 18.29 -3.51 1.13
CA CYS A 216 18.46 -2.77 -0.13
C CYS A 216 19.79 -2.01 -0.21
N ASP A 217 20.88 -2.61 0.30
CA ASP A 217 22.21 -1.99 0.29
C ASP A 217 22.66 -1.59 -1.13
N GLY A 218 22.99 -0.32 -1.32
CA GLY A 218 23.50 0.22 -2.59
C GLY A 218 22.53 0.15 -3.78
N LYS A 219 21.24 -0.09 -3.56
CA LYS A 219 20.25 -0.18 -4.64
C LYS A 219 19.76 1.20 -5.07
N ARG A 220 19.54 1.37 -6.39
CA ARG A 220 19.06 2.65 -6.99
C ARG A 220 17.67 3.05 -6.55
N GLY A 221 16.89 2.16 -5.97
CA GLY A 221 15.58 2.39 -5.38
C GLY A 221 15.24 1.30 -4.38
N GLY A 222 14.41 1.63 -3.42
CA GLY A 222 13.98 0.69 -2.40
C GLY A 222 12.71 1.13 -1.69
N ARG A 223 11.99 0.14 -1.19
CA ARG A 223 10.74 0.33 -0.48
C ARG A 223 10.58 -0.68 0.64
N VAL A 224 10.13 -0.21 1.78
CA VAL A 224 9.66 -1.06 2.87
C VAL A 224 8.18 -0.79 3.05
N VAL A 225 7.34 -1.79 2.79
CA VAL A 225 5.90 -1.71 3.05
C VAL A 225 5.58 -2.56 4.27
N GLY A 226 5.06 -1.91 5.30
CA GLY A 226 4.63 -2.54 6.53
C GLY A 226 3.13 -2.46 6.75
N GLY A 227 2.63 -3.21 7.73
CA GLY A 227 1.22 -3.15 8.13
C GLY A 227 0.81 -1.87 8.85
N SER A 228 1.78 -1.00 9.20
CA SER A 228 1.57 0.25 9.93
C SER A 228 2.29 1.45 9.33
N CYS A 229 3.35 1.27 8.58
CA CYS A 229 4.06 2.34 7.90
C CYS A 229 4.77 1.86 6.64
N ASN A 230 5.17 2.81 5.80
CA ASN A 230 5.80 2.57 4.51
C ASN A 230 6.78 3.70 4.21
N ILE A 231 7.95 3.33 3.70
CA ILE A 231 8.96 4.24 3.16
C ILE A 231 9.33 3.81 1.75
N ARG A 232 9.71 4.78 0.92
CA ARG A 232 10.21 4.53 -0.44
C ARG A 232 11.23 5.58 -0.82
N TYR A 233 12.26 5.17 -1.56
CA TYR A 233 13.19 6.07 -2.24
C TYR A 233 13.45 5.60 -3.67
N GLU A 234 13.65 6.55 -4.60
CA GLU A 234 13.93 6.28 -6.01
C GLU A 234 14.76 7.42 -6.61
N LEU A 235 15.45 7.14 -7.72
CA LEU A 235 16.15 8.15 -8.55
C LEU A 235 15.24 8.79 -9.62
N TYR A 236 13.94 8.56 -9.54
CA TYR A 236 12.94 9.16 -10.43
C TYR A 236 11.72 9.60 -9.62
N PRO A 237 10.96 10.62 -10.08
CA PRO A 237 9.74 11.04 -9.41
C PRO A 237 8.65 9.97 -9.53
N PHE A 238 8.02 9.61 -8.41
CA PHE A 238 6.99 8.56 -8.33
C PHE A 238 5.73 9.01 -7.59
N VAL A 239 5.68 10.27 -7.18
CA VAL A 239 4.51 10.89 -6.56
C VAL A 239 3.92 11.93 -7.49
N SER A 240 2.59 12.08 -7.45
CA SER A 240 1.90 13.13 -8.19
C SER A 240 2.23 14.49 -7.56
N SER A 241 2.63 15.44 -8.40
CA SER A 241 2.87 16.86 -8.02
C SER A 241 1.54 17.59 -7.86
#